data_eaa7f0f612f5e65ac857667b8620546a
#
_entry.id   eaa7f0f612f5e65ac857667b8620546a
#
_cell.length_a   1.000
_cell.length_b   1.000
_cell.length_c   1.000
_cell.angle_alpha   90.00
_cell.angle_beta   90.00
_cell.angle_gamma   90.00
#
_symmetry.space_group_name_H-M   'P 1'
#
loop_
_entity.id
_entity.type
_entity.pdbx_description
1 polymer ?
#
loop_
_entity_poly.entity_id
_entity_poly.type
_entity_poly.pdbx_seq_one_letter_code
_entity_poly.pdbx_strand_id
1 'polypeptide(L)'
;MSSKQNNVLVTGANGYLASWIVKKLLIEGHTVHATVRDKHNKEKINHLLEYEKKYKGNIKFFSADLLKKNSFDEAMRNCSIIFHTASPFKLEIKDPVRELINPALEGTKNVFTSANKIDSVKKIVLTSSVAAMYTDASECKNLINNEITELTWNKTASINYQPYSYSKTLAEKEAWSLYKKQSKWELVVINPSLVLGPFPNATQTTSESINLLKQIGDGTFKIGVPKMPIGVVDVRDVADAHYEAAFNKKASGRYITSAYNTSFLEISKLLLSLIHISE
;
A
#
# COMPACT_ATOMS: atom_id res chain seq x y z
N MET A 1 11.23 -7.43 -25.33
CA MET A 1 12.58 -7.28 -24.70
C MET A 1 12.54 -8.09 -23.42
N SER A 2 13.44 -9.07 -23.23
CA SER A 2 13.51 -9.83 -21.98
C SER A 2 13.86 -8.87 -20.84
N SER A 3 12.96 -8.67 -19.89
CA SER A 3 13.23 -7.85 -18.71
C SER A 3 14.38 -8.49 -17.94
N LYS A 4 15.43 -7.70 -17.69
CA LYS A 4 16.57 -8.18 -16.89
C LYS A 4 16.05 -8.62 -15.52
N GLN A 5 16.30 -9.87 -15.16
CA GLN A 5 15.92 -10.40 -13.84
C GLN A 5 16.56 -9.56 -12.73
N ASN A 6 15.77 -9.07 -11.79
CA ASN A 6 16.23 -8.29 -10.64
C ASN A 6 15.85 -8.99 -9.34
N ASN A 7 16.66 -8.79 -8.31
CA ASN A 7 16.25 -9.05 -6.95
C ASN A 7 15.55 -7.80 -6.42
N VAL A 8 14.34 -7.96 -5.93
CA VAL A 8 13.51 -6.88 -5.40
C VAL A 8 12.99 -7.23 -4.02
N LEU A 9 12.84 -6.26 -3.16
CA LEU A 9 12.21 -6.45 -1.84
C LEU A 9 10.78 -5.98 -1.86
N VAL A 10 9.86 -6.75 -1.26
CA VAL A 10 8.49 -6.33 -0.95
C VAL A 10 8.27 -6.42 0.55
N THR A 11 7.98 -5.29 1.22
CA THR A 11 7.69 -5.30 2.65
C THR A 11 6.23 -5.65 2.91
N GLY A 12 5.97 -6.51 3.93
CA GLY A 12 4.60 -6.95 4.22
C GLY A 12 3.96 -7.74 3.08
N ALA A 13 4.74 -8.61 2.44
CA ALA A 13 4.43 -9.27 1.17
C ALA A 13 3.12 -10.07 1.15
N ASN A 14 2.63 -10.53 2.31
CA ASN A 14 1.36 -11.23 2.45
C ASN A 14 0.15 -10.30 2.64
N GLY A 15 0.34 -8.98 2.59
CA GLY A 15 -0.75 -8.00 2.60
C GLY A 15 -1.52 -7.98 1.28
N TYR A 16 -2.71 -7.39 1.27
CA TYR A 16 -3.63 -7.38 0.13
C TYR A 16 -2.96 -6.85 -1.16
N LEU A 17 -2.58 -5.59 -1.19
CA LEU A 17 -1.89 -4.99 -2.34
C LEU A 17 -0.52 -5.63 -2.58
N ALA A 18 0.24 -5.87 -1.51
CA ALA A 18 1.57 -6.46 -1.61
C ALA A 18 1.57 -7.81 -2.32
N SER A 19 0.58 -8.66 -2.07
CA SER A 19 0.43 -9.96 -2.73
C SER A 19 0.22 -9.82 -4.25
N TRP A 20 -0.48 -8.81 -4.70
CA TRP A 20 -0.64 -8.50 -6.13
C TRP A 20 0.66 -7.98 -6.76
N ILE A 21 1.40 -7.14 -6.04
CA ILE A 21 2.75 -6.70 -6.47
C ILE A 21 3.69 -7.90 -6.58
N VAL A 22 3.72 -8.79 -5.57
CA VAL A 22 4.50 -10.03 -5.62
C VAL A 22 4.11 -10.87 -6.83
N LYS A 23 2.81 -11.09 -7.06
CA LYS A 23 2.31 -11.84 -8.22
C LYS A 23 2.80 -11.22 -9.53
N LYS A 24 2.69 -9.91 -9.71
CA LYS A 24 3.16 -9.20 -10.91
C LYS A 24 4.66 -9.41 -11.12
N LEU A 25 5.46 -9.24 -10.07
CA LEU A 25 6.92 -9.41 -10.12
C LEU A 25 7.32 -10.84 -10.51
N LEU A 26 6.60 -11.86 -10.02
CA LEU A 26 6.85 -13.25 -10.37
C LEU A 26 6.46 -13.58 -11.81
N ILE A 27 5.36 -13.01 -12.32
CA ILE A 27 4.97 -13.13 -13.74
C ILE A 27 6.08 -12.60 -14.64
N GLU A 28 6.68 -11.47 -14.27
CA GLU A 28 7.77 -10.83 -15.02
C GLU A 28 9.15 -11.50 -14.79
N GLY A 29 9.23 -12.54 -13.95
CA GLY A 29 10.42 -13.38 -13.74
C GLY A 29 11.43 -12.83 -12.73
N HIS A 30 11.04 -11.88 -11.87
CA HIS A 30 11.93 -11.34 -10.85
C HIS A 30 12.09 -12.28 -9.65
N THR A 31 13.18 -12.13 -8.90
CA THR A 31 13.36 -12.75 -7.59
C THR A 31 12.86 -11.80 -6.50
N VAL A 32 11.84 -12.20 -5.77
CA VAL A 32 11.21 -11.40 -4.72
C VAL A 32 11.72 -11.80 -3.36
N HIS A 33 12.37 -10.90 -2.66
CA HIS A 33 12.63 -11.01 -1.23
C HIS A 33 11.37 -10.52 -0.49
N ALA A 34 10.57 -11.46 -0.03
CA ALA A 34 9.28 -11.22 0.60
C ALA A 34 9.45 -11.11 2.12
N THR A 35 9.27 -9.92 2.71
CA THR A 35 9.27 -9.81 4.17
C THR A 35 7.85 -9.96 4.72
N VAL A 36 7.75 -10.76 5.77
CA VAL A 36 6.55 -11.00 6.57
C VAL A 36 6.92 -10.98 8.05
N ARG A 37 5.95 -10.83 8.98
CA ARG A 37 6.26 -10.84 10.41
C ARG A 37 6.82 -12.19 10.87
N ASP A 38 6.23 -13.27 10.37
CA ASP A 38 6.65 -14.63 10.66
C ASP A 38 6.65 -15.46 9.36
N LYS A 39 7.85 -15.78 8.86
CA LYS A 39 8.04 -16.58 7.63
C LYS A 39 7.68 -18.06 7.82
N HIS A 40 7.52 -18.54 9.06
CA HIS A 40 7.14 -19.91 9.35
C HIS A 40 5.62 -20.11 9.43
N ASN A 41 4.85 -19.03 9.50
CA ASN A 41 3.38 -19.09 9.44
C ASN A 41 2.90 -19.38 8.01
N LYS A 42 2.86 -20.67 7.66
CA LYS A 42 2.50 -21.16 6.31
C LYS A 42 1.10 -20.70 5.90
N GLU A 43 0.17 -20.66 6.82
CA GLU A 43 -1.21 -20.25 6.54
C GLU A 43 -1.25 -18.84 5.92
N LYS A 44 -0.45 -17.89 6.44
CA LYS A 44 -0.39 -16.51 5.96
C LYS A 44 0.39 -16.32 4.66
N ILE A 45 1.23 -17.28 4.26
CA ILE A 45 2.09 -17.16 3.07
C ILE A 45 1.76 -18.18 1.97
N ASN A 46 0.81 -19.11 2.20
CA ASN A 46 0.53 -20.22 1.29
C ASN A 46 0.19 -19.74 -0.14
N HIS A 47 -0.61 -18.69 -0.28
CA HIS A 47 -0.94 -18.11 -1.59
C HIS A 47 0.28 -17.57 -2.34
N LEU A 48 1.31 -17.08 -1.63
CA LEU A 48 2.57 -16.63 -2.24
C LEU A 48 3.40 -17.84 -2.71
N LEU A 49 3.40 -18.93 -1.95
CA LEU A 49 4.04 -20.19 -2.36
C LEU A 49 3.36 -20.80 -3.59
N GLU A 50 2.04 -20.68 -3.71
CA GLU A 50 1.31 -21.08 -4.92
C GLU A 50 1.69 -20.22 -6.13
N TYR A 51 1.90 -18.91 -5.95
CA TYR A 51 2.39 -18.04 -7.01
C TYR A 51 3.78 -18.44 -7.48
N GLU A 52 4.70 -18.77 -6.56
CA GLU A 52 6.05 -19.23 -6.91
C GLU A 52 6.02 -20.51 -7.78
N LYS A 53 5.12 -21.45 -7.48
CA LYS A 53 4.96 -22.67 -8.30
C LYS A 53 4.39 -22.38 -9.68
N LYS A 54 3.58 -21.33 -9.83
CA LYS A 54 2.84 -21.01 -11.04
C LYS A 54 3.57 -20.10 -12.01
N TYR A 55 4.43 -19.22 -11.50
CA TYR A 55 5.05 -18.17 -12.29
C TYR A 55 6.57 -18.32 -12.39
N LYS A 56 7.21 -17.55 -13.28
CA LYS A 56 8.62 -17.69 -13.64
C LYS A 56 9.62 -17.22 -12.57
N GLY A 57 9.20 -16.30 -11.70
CA GLY A 57 10.04 -15.72 -10.66
C GLY A 57 10.22 -16.65 -9.46
N ASN A 58 11.03 -16.20 -8.50
CA ASN A 58 11.31 -16.93 -7.26
C ASN A 58 10.99 -16.07 -6.04
N ILE A 59 10.67 -16.70 -4.91
CA ILE A 59 10.45 -16.01 -3.64
C ILE A 59 11.46 -16.48 -2.59
N LYS A 60 12.00 -15.51 -1.84
CA LYS A 60 12.77 -15.77 -0.62
C LYS A 60 12.07 -15.07 0.54
N PHE A 61 11.67 -15.84 1.55
CA PHE A 61 10.97 -15.30 2.70
C PHE A 61 11.93 -14.88 3.82
N PHE A 62 11.66 -13.69 4.38
CA PHE A 62 12.39 -13.13 5.50
C PHE A 62 11.41 -12.69 6.59
N SER A 63 11.75 -12.93 7.86
CA SER A 63 11.01 -12.36 8.98
C SER A 63 11.53 -10.94 9.24
N ALA A 64 10.62 -9.94 9.20
CA ALA A 64 10.95 -8.56 9.51
C ALA A 64 9.76 -7.83 10.18
N ASP A 65 10.08 -6.90 11.05
CA ASP A 65 9.12 -6.08 11.76
C ASP A 65 9.43 -4.60 11.56
N LEU A 66 8.41 -3.80 11.23
CA LEU A 66 8.54 -2.35 11.00
C LEU A 66 9.13 -1.62 12.22
N LEU A 67 8.83 -2.09 13.43
CA LEU A 67 9.29 -1.44 14.67
C LEU A 67 10.66 -1.93 15.16
N LYS A 68 11.18 -2.99 14.54
CA LYS A 68 12.49 -3.55 14.92
C LYS A 68 13.58 -2.99 14.02
N LYS A 69 14.47 -2.19 14.60
CA LYS A 69 15.64 -1.64 13.89
C LYS A 69 16.46 -2.75 13.23
N ASN A 70 16.94 -2.47 12.01
CA ASN A 70 17.79 -3.37 11.20
C ASN A 70 17.12 -4.69 10.76
N SER A 71 15.83 -4.90 11.03
CA SER A 71 15.16 -6.16 10.67
C SER A 71 15.05 -6.38 9.16
N PHE A 72 15.22 -5.34 8.36
CA PHE A 72 15.18 -5.39 6.91
C PHE A 72 16.55 -5.54 6.25
N ASP A 73 17.65 -5.37 6.98
CA ASP A 73 19.01 -5.33 6.42
C ASP A 73 19.36 -6.61 5.65
N GLU A 74 19.03 -7.78 6.19
CA GLU A 74 19.28 -9.07 5.53
C GLU A 74 18.43 -9.23 4.26
N ALA A 75 17.14 -8.93 4.35
CA ALA A 75 16.21 -9.05 3.23
C ALA A 75 16.55 -8.11 2.07
N MET A 76 17.17 -6.95 2.34
CA MET A 76 17.57 -5.98 1.32
C MET A 76 18.86 -6.32 0.58
N ARG A 77 19.68 -7.26 1.10
CA ARG A 77 20.94 -7.62 0.45
C ARG A 77 20.74 -8.03 -1.00
N ASN A 78 21.50 -7.43 -1.91
CA ASN A 78 21.46 -7.65 -3.34
C ASN A 78 20.13 -7.25 -4.02
N CYS A 79 19.21 -6.58 -3.32
CA CYS A 79 18.03 -5.99 -3.94
C CYS A 79 18.37 -4.64 -4.57
N SER A 80 17.87 -4.41 -5.79
CA SER A 80 18.01 -3.13 -6.48
C SER A 80 16.80 -2.20 -6.29
N ILE A 81 15.63 -2.76 -6.00
CA ILE A 81 14.37 -2.05 -5.85
C ILE A 81 13.67 -2.52 -4.59
N ILE A 82 13.12 -1.57 -3.85
CA ILE A 82 12.33 -1.81 -2.64
C ILE A 82 10.90 -1.35 -2.89
N PHE A 83 9.93 -2.25 -2.76
CA PHE A 83 8.50 -1.92 -2.67
C PHE A 83 8.12 -1.84 -1.19
N HIS A 84 8.00 -0.62 -0.68
CA HIS A 84 7.61 -0.42 0.72
C HIS A 84 6.10 -0.26 0.83
N THR A 85 5.42 -1.39 1.03
CA THR A 85 3.96 -1.48 1.13
C THR A 85 3.48 -1.69 2.57
N ALA A 86 4.34 -2.19 3.45
CA ALA A 86 4.00 -2.42 4.84
C ALA A 86 3.68 -1.12 5.56
N SER A 87 2.47 -1.01 6.06
CA SER A 87 2.02 0.10 6.90
C SER A 87 0.89 -0.39 7.81
N PRO A 88 0.78 0.09 9.06
CA PRO A 88 -0.39 -0.21 9.85
C PRO A 88 -1.62 0.47 9.22
N PHE A 89 -2.69 -0.27 9.12
CA PHE A 89 -4.01 0.25 8.79
C PHE A 89 -5.03 -0.46 9.67
N LYS A 90 -5.77 0.31 10.48
CA LYS A 90 -6.85 -0.17 11.34
C LYS A 90 -7.97 0.85 11.34
N LEU A 91 -9.22 0.40 11.27
CA LEU A 91 -10.41 1.25 11.40
C LEU A 91 -10.76 1.50 12.89
N GLU A 92 -10.64 0.46 13.71
CA GLU A 92 -10.84 0.58 15.15
C GLU A 92 -9.52 0.87 15.86
N ILE A 93 -9.41 2.06 16.43
CA ILE A 93 -8.19 2.60 17.04
C ILE A 93 -8.52 3.09 18.44
N LYS A 94 -7.81 2.58 19.43
CA LYS A 94 -7.90 3.04 20.82
C LYS A 94 -6.86 4.12 21.13
N ASP A 95 -5.66 3.94 20.62
CA ASP A 95 -4.54 4.87 20.77
C ASP A 95 -3.93 5.19 19.38
N PRO A 96 -4.35 6.30 18.75
CA PRO A 96 -3.85 6.66 17.41
C PRO A 96 -2.33 6.78 17.33
N VAL A 97 -1.69 7.26 18.40
CA VAL A 97 -0.23 7.46 18.42
C VAL A 97 0.49 6.12 18.36
N ARG A 98 0.09 5.18 19.24
CA ARG A 98 0.75 3.87 19.34
C ARG A 98 0.37 2.91 18.22
N GLU A 99 -0.87 3.01 17.73
CA GLU A 99 -1.40 2.02 16.79
C GLU A 99 -1.25 2.40 15.32
N LEU A 100 -1.14 3.70 15.00
CA LEU A 100 -1.00 4.19 13.63
C LEU A 100 0.23 5.07 13.43
N ILE A 101 0.36 6.17 14.18
CA ILE A 101 1.33 7.23 13.87
C ILE A 101 2.75 6.71 14.07
N ASN A 102 3.08 6.22 15.27
CA ASN A 102 4.42 5.70 15.55
C ASN A 102 4.79 4.52 14.64
N PRO A 103 3.93 3.48 14.44
CA PRO A 103 4.27 2.40 13.54
C PRO A 103 4.47 2.84 12.09
N ALA A 104 3.69 3.81 11.57
CA ALA A 104 3.86 4.31 10.22
C ALA A 104 5.16 5.11 10.07
N LEU A 105 5.45 6.00 11.01
CA LEU A 105 6.63 6.86 10.98
C LEU A 105 7.92 6.06 11.23
N GLU A 106 7.97 5.28 12.30
CA GLU A 106 9.17 4.48 12.64
C GLU A 106 9.39 3.35 11.64
N GLY A 107 8.31 2.75 11.12
CA GLY A 107 8.41 1.75 10.05
C GLY A 107 9.07 2.32 8.79
N THR A 108 8.64 3.50 8.35
CA THR A 108 9.28 4.21 7.24
C THR A 108 10.74 4.50 7.53
N LYS A 109 11.07 5.07 8.70
CA LYS A 109 12.46 5.33 9.10
C LYS A 109 13.32 4.07 9.08
N ASN A 110 12.84 2.96 9.64
CA ASN A 110 13.60 1.72 9.71
C ASN A 110 13.89 1.14 8.32
N VAL A 111 12.89 1.09 7.43
CA VAL A 111 13.07 0.60 6.05
C VAL A 111 14.06 1.48 5.28
N PHE A 112 13.91 2.80 5.33
CA PHE A 112 14.77 3.74 4.60
C PHE A 112 16.18 3.81 5.17
N THR A 113 16.34 3.68 6.49
CA THR A 113 17.66 3.56 7.14
C THR A 113 18.37 2.28 6.70
N SER A 114 17.67 1.16 6.61
CA SER A 114 18.24 -0.08 6.06
C SER A 114 18.65 0.10 4.60
N ALA A 115 17.83 0.75 3.78
CA ALA A 115 18.16 1.04 2.37
C ALA A 115 19.44 1.89 2.22
N ASN A 116 19.66 2.86 3.10
CA ASN A 116 20.87 3.70 3.09
C ASN A 116 22.17 2.91 3.33
N LYS A 117 22.12 1.75 4.00
CA LYS A 117 23.28 0.91 4.26
C LYS A 117 23.63 -0.02 3.10
N ILE A 118 22.69 -0.26 2.19
CA ILE A 118 22.79 -1.29 1.14
C ILE A 118 23.06 -0.64 -0.21
N ASP A 119 24.26 -0.76 -0.73
CA ASP A 119 24.69 -0.09 -1.98
C ASP A 119 24.00 -0.62 -3.24
N SER A 120 23.43 -1.83 -3.18
CA SER A 120 22.67 -2.38 -4.31
C SER A 120 21.34 -1.68 -4.53
N VAL A 121 20.74 -1.05 -3.52
CA VAL A 121 19.45 -0.34 -3.62
C VAL A 121 19.60 0.89 -4.51
N LYS A 122 18.73 0.99 -5.54
CA LYS A 122 18.73 2.10 -6.52
C LYS A 122 17.39 2.82 -6.57
N LYS A 123 16.31 2.18 -6.15
CA LYS A 123 14.97 2.81 -6.14
C LYS A 123 14.11 2.26 -5.01
N ILE A 124 13.33 3.13 -4.40
CA ILE A 124 12.27 2.78 -3.46
C ILE A 124 10.93 3.24 -4.05
N VAL A 125 9.97 2.32 -4.14
CA VAL A 125 8.57 2.63 -4.45
C VAL A 125 7.77 2.53 -3.16
N LEU A 126 7.27 3.66 -2.67
CA LEU A 126 6.51 3.76 -1.42
C LEU A 126 5.01 3.74 -1.71
N THR A 127 4.28 2.86 -1.06
CA THR A 127 2.81 2.91 -1.00
C THR A 127 2.37 3.91 0.07
N SER A 128 1.96 5.08 -0.36
CA SER A 128 1.29 6.06 0.49
C SER A 128 -0.25 5.93 0.36
N SER A 129 -0.97 7.02 0.25
CA SER A 129 -2.43 7.08 0.07
C SER A 129 -2.85 8.48 -0.36
N VAL A 130 -4.00 8.63 -1.01
CA VAL A 130 -4.66 9.93 -1.16
C VAL A 130 -4.96 10.58 0.21
N ALA A 131 -5.03 9.80 1.28
CA ALA A 131 -5.16 10.31 2.65
C ALA A 131 -3.98 11.21 3.08
N ALA A 132 -2.81 11.10 2.44
CA ALA A 132 -1.70 12.02 2.62
C ALA A 132 -1.84 13.34 1.82
N MET A 133 -2.90 13.45 1.02
CA MET A 133 -3.17 14.61 0.16
C MET A 133 -4.32 15.46 0.70
N TYR A 134 -5.40 14.84 1.17
CA TYR A 134 -6.58 15.51 1.73
C TYR A 134 -7.22 14.67 2.84
N THR A 135 -8.06 15.30 3.62
CA THR A 135 -8.87 14.65 4.66
C THR A 135 -10.31 14.47 4.17
N ASP A 136 -10.93 15.55 3.74
CA ASP A 136 -12.31 15.58 3.25
C ASP A 136 -12.37 16.03 1.80
N ALA A 137 -13.23 15.39 1.02
CA ALA A 137 -13.43 15.73 -0.39
C ALA A 137 -13.89 17.20 -0.60
N SER A 138 -14.51 17.81 0.41
CA SER A 138 -14.90 19.23 0.38
C SER A 138 -13.72 20.18 0.29
N GLU A 139 -12.51 19.75 0.69
CA GLU A 139 -11.28 20.56 0.59
C GLU A 139 -10.91 20.86 -0.86
N CYS A 140 -11.35 20.02 -1.82
CA CYS A 140 -11.15 20.26 -3.25
C CYS A 140 -11.65 21.63 -3.70
N LYS A 141 -12.74 22.15 -3.09
CA LYS A 141 -13.32 23.47 -3.41
C LYS A 141 -12.33 24.62 -3.23
N ASN A 142 -11.29 24.42 -2.41
CA ASN A 142 -10.27 25.43 -2.12
C ASN A 142 -9.00 25.23 -2.97
N LEU A 143 -9.00 24.27 -3.88
CA LEU A 143 -7.87 23.95 -4.75
C LEU A 143 -8.08 24.53 -6.16
N ILE A 144 -7.00 24.67 -6.90
CA ILE A 144 -7.04 25.10 -8.31
C ILE A 144 -7.85 24.06 -9.09
N ASN A 145 -8.79 24.51 -9.90
CA ASN A 145 -9.71 23.70 -10.69
C ASN A 145 -10.58 22.72 -9.84
N ASN A 146 -10.66 22.90 -8.53
CA ASN A 146 -11.31 21.97 -7.61
C ASN A 146 -10.72 20.54 -7.69
N GLU A 147 -9.46 20.39 -7.98
CA GLU A 147 -8.78 19.12 -8.20
C GLU A 147 -7.67 18.86 -7.18
N ILE A 148 -7.56 17.60 -6.75
CA ILE A 148 -6.41 17.10 -6.00
C ILE A 148 -5.38 16.63 -7.00
N THR A 149 -4.17 17.13 -6.87
CA THR A 149 -3.03 16.77 -7.73
C THR A 149 -1.89 16.20 -6.88
N GLU A 150 -0.87 15.69 -7.53
CA GLU A 150 0.34 15.18 -6.88
C GLU A 150 1.09 16.23 -6.06
N LEU A 151 0.80 17.53 -6.27
CA LEU A 151 1.36 18.64 -5.47
C LEU A 151 0.60 18.87 -4.17
N THR A 152 -0.61 18.33 -4.05
CA THR A 152 -1.48 18.52 -2.89
C THR A 152 -0.94 17.76 -1.68
N TRP A 153 -0.94 18.41 -0.52
CA TRP A 153 -0.60 17.82 0.77
C TRP A 153 -1.71 18.03 1.77
N ASN A 154 -2.02 16.98 2.53
CA ASN A 154 -2.96 17.06 3.63
C ASN A 154 -2.44 18.04 4.71
N LYS A 155 -3.30 19.00 5.08
CA LYS A 155 -3.02 20.05 6.07
C LYS A 155 -4.04 20.06 7.21
N THR A 156 -5.10 19.29 7.13
CA THR A 156 -6.26 19.35 8.04
C THR A 156 -6.32 18.15 8.98
N ALA A 157 -5.75 17.01 8.59
CA ALA A 157 -5.67 15.84 9.46
C ALA A 157 -4.80 16.08 10.70
N SER A 158 -5.21 15.53 11.82
CA SER A 158 -4.51 15.59 13.10
C SER A 158 -4.68 14.31 13.91
N ILE A 159 -4.05 14.21 15.08
CA ILE A 159 -4.23 13.07 15.99
C ILE A 159 -5.71 12.87 16.37
N ASN A 160 -6.44 13.97 16.58
CA ASN A 160 -7.83 13.95 17.02
C ASN A 160 -8.84 14.00 15.86
N TYR A 161 -8.37 14.20 14.62
CA TYR A 161 -9.21 14.28 13.45
C TYR A 161 -8.57 13.53 12.27
N GLN A 162 -9.19 12.41 11.88
CA GLN A 162 -8.69 11.53 10.83
C GLN A 162 -7.24 11.06 11.07
N PRO A 163 -6.96 10.36 12.19
CA PRO A 163 -5.60 9.98 12.59
C PRO A 163 -4.89 9.08 11.57
N TYR A 164 -5.64 8.31 10.78
CA TYR A 164 -5.07 7.56 9.66
C TYR A 164 -4.47 8.49 8.60
N SER A 165 -5.22 9.49 8.15
CA SER A 165 -4.75 10.48 7.18
C SER A 165 -3.52 11.24 7.71
N TYR A 166 -3.54 11.56 9.00
CA TYR A 166 -2.40 12.18 9.67
C TYR A 166 -1.16 11.28 9.67
N SER A 167 -1.33 9.98 10.00
CA SER A 167 -0.24 9.02 10.00
C SER A 167 0.40 8.84 8.61
N LYS A 168 -0.42 8.78 7.55
CA LYS A 168 0.05 8.68 6.16
C LYS A 168 0.77 9.94 5.71
N THR A 169 0.27 11.10 6.11
CA THR A 169 0.92 12.40 5.82
C THR A 169 2.31 12.48 6.45
N LEU A 170 2.42 12.10 7.72
CA LEU A 170 3.70 12.13 8.44
C LEU A 170 4.70 11.12 7.87
N ALA A 171 4.27 9.90 7.61
CA ALA A 171 5.12 8.85 7.06
C ALA A 171 5.66 9.22 5.67
N GLU A 172 4.82 9.78 4.80
CA GLU A 172 5.25 10.20 3.48
C GLU A 172 6.19 11.42 3.54
N LYS A 173 5.89 12.43 4.36
CA LYS A 173 6.81 13.56 4.58
C LYS A 173 8.17 13.11 5.11
N GLU A 174 8.20 12.15 6.02
CA GLU A 174 9.46 11.57 6.52
C GLU A 174 10.23 10.84 5.42
N ALA A 175 9.54 10.07 4.57
CA ALA A 175 10.17 9.42 3.41
C ALA A 175 10.86 10.44 2.50
N TRP A 176 10.19 11.54 2.17
CA TRP A 176 10.76 12.63 1.38
C TRP A 176 11.92 13.35 2.12
N SER A 177 11.81 13.51 3.44
CA SER A 177 12.89 14.07 4.25
C SER A 177 14.16 13.20 4.21
N LEU A 178 14.00 11.88 4.32
CA LEU A 178 15.10 10.93 4.24
C LEU A 178 15.69 10.86 2.83
N TYR A 179 14.86 10.90 1.79
CA TYR A 179 15.27 10.95 0.40
C TYR A 179 16.20 12.14 0.12
N LYS A 180 15.84 13.33 0.58
CA LYS A 180 16.62 14.56 0.37
C LYS A 180 18.01 14.55 1.02
N LYS A 181 18.27 13.65 1.97
CA LYS A 181 19.54 13.56 2.72
C LYS A 181 20.55 12.60 2.09
N GLN A 182 20.23 12.00 0.95
CA GLN A 182 21.07 11.00 0.31
C GLN A 182 20.99 11.11 -1.24
N SER A 183 21.90 10.38 -1.94
CA SER A 183 21.99 10.35 -3.40
C SER A 183 22.16 8.92 -3.97
N LYS A 184 21.94 7.88 -3.15
CA LYS A 184 22.18 6.49 -3.52
C LYS A 184 21.03 5.86 -4.31
N TRP A 185 19.78 6.23 -3.96
CA TRP A 185 18.55 5.67 -4.52
C TRP A 185 17.50 6.75 -4.77
N GLU A 186 16.61 6.48 -5.70
CA GLU A 186 15.48 7.33 -6.04
C GLU A 186 14.21 6.92 -5.28
N LEU A 187 13.31 7.88 -5.05
CA LEU A 187 12.00 7.67 -4.42
C LEU A 187 10.89 7.97 -5.42
N VAL A 188 9.97 7.01 -5.54
CA VAL A 188 8.68 7.20 -6.20
C VAL A 188 7.58 6.83 -5.21
N VAL A 189 6.54 7.64 -5.14
CA VAL A 189 5.43 7.45 -4.20
C VAL A 189 4.14 7.21 -4.97
N ILE A 190 3.45 6.13 -4.66
CA ILE A 190 2.11 5.85 -5.17
C ILE A 190 1.09 6.22 -4.09
N ASN A 191 0.10 7.03 -4.45
CA ASN A 191 -0.97 7.50 -3.59
C ASN A 191 -2.32 6.93 -4.07
N PRO A 192 -2.67 5.68 -3.68
CA PRO A 192 -3.94 5.09 -4.08
C PRO A 192 -5.14 5.76 -3.40
N SER A 193 -6.25 5.84 -4.12
CA SER A 193 -7.58 6.00 -3.55
C SER A 193 -8.03 4.71 -2.84
N LEU A 194 -9.32 4.50 -2.55
CA LEU A 194 -9.80 3.27 -1.93
C LEU A 194 -9.52 2.08 -2.88
N VAL A 195 -8.63 1.19 -2.44
CA VAL A 195 -8.22 0.02 -3.22
C VAL A 195 -9.23 -1.10 -3.03
N LEU A 196 -9.90 -1.49 -4.10
CA LEU A 196 -10.87 -2.58 -4.15
C LEU A 196 -10.42 -3.62 -5.18
N GLY A 197 -11.10 -4.76 -5.24
CA GLY A 197 -10.83 -5.81 -6.23
C GLY A 197 -10.64 -7.18 -5.62
N PRO A 198 -10.26 -8.19 -6.43
CA PRO A 198 -10.19 -9.57 -5.98
C PRO A 198 -9.11 -9.79 -4.94
N PHE A 199 -9.40 -10.66 -3.98
CA PHE A 199 -8.47 -11.02 -2.92
C PHE A 199 -7.62 -12.23 -3.35
N PRO A 200 -6.31 -12.23 -3.10
CA PRO A 200 -5.45 -13.36 -3.46
C PRO A 200 -5.76 -14.64 -2.70
N ASN A 201 -6.29 -14.50 -1.48
CA ASN A 201 -6.64 -15.61 -0.60
C ASN A 201 -7.97 -15.31 0.10
N ALA A 202 -9.03 -15.99 -0.29
CA ALA A 202 -10.39 -15.76 0.22
C ALA A 202 -10.56 -16.04 1.73
N THR A 203 -9.67 -16.81 2.35
CA THR A 203 -9.82 -17.29 3.73
C THR A 203 -9.20 -16.38 4.79
N GLN A 204 -8.32 -15.44 4.43
CA GLN A 204 -7.57 -14.63 5.40
C GLN A 204 -7.47 -13.16 4.99
N THR A 205 -8.54 -12.43 5.15
CA THR A 205 -8.56 -11.00 4.84
C THR A 205 -8.31 -10.16 6.08
N THR A 206 -7.12 -9.59 6.21
CA THR A 206 -6.81 -8.54 7.18
C THR A 206 -6.85 -7.14 6.54
N SER A 207 -7.36 -7.01 5.31
CA SER A 207 -7.48 -5.73 4.62
C SER A 207 -8.71 -4.97 5.11
N GLU A 208 -8.51 -3.76 5.60
CA GLU A 208 -9.60 -2.88 6.04
C GLU A 208 -10.54 -2.48 4.90
N SER A 209 -10.04 -2.38 3.66
CA SER A 209 -10.90 -2.17 2.48
C SER A 209 -11.92 -3.30 2.31
N ILE A 210 -11.49 -4.54 2.53
CA ILE A 210 -12.38 -5.71 2.45
C ILE A 210 -13.30 -5.77 3.68
N ASN A 211 -12.80 -5.43 4.88
CA ASN A 211 -13.63 -5.35 6.07
C ASN A 211 -14.76 -4.31 5.89
N LEU A 212 -14.45 -3.17 5.28
CA LEU A 212 -15.45 -2.17 4.93
C LEU A 212 -16.54 -2.73 3.99
N LEU A 213 -16.16 -3.46 2.93
CA LEU A 213 -17.13 -4.11 2.05
C LEU A 213 -17.97 -5.16 2.78
N LYS A 214 -17.36 -5.95 3.69
CA LYS A 214 -18.10 -6.91 4.53
C LYS A 214 -19.10 -6.20 5.42
N GLN A 215 -18.73 -5.11 6.09
CA GLN A 215 -19.63 -4.33 6.94
C GLN A 215 -20.83 -3.74 6.16
N ILE A 216 -20.62 -3.40 4.88
CA ILE A 216 -21.72 -2.97 4.01
C ILE A 216 -22.69 -4.15 3.75
N GLY A 217 -22.16 -5.38 3.55
CA GLY A 217 -22.96 -6.56 3.19
C GLY A 217 -23.56 -7.32 4.38
N ASP A 218 -23.00 -7.22 5.59
CA ASP A 218 -23.42 -8.00 6.77
C ASP A 218 -24.50 -7.33 7.63
N GLY A 219 -24.99 -6.16 7.21
CA GLY A 219 -26.03 -5.41 7.92
C GLY A 219 -25.51 -4.45 8.98
N THR A 220 -24.20 -4.29 9.16
CA THR A 220 -23.62 -3.29 10.07
C THR A 220 -24.17 -1.89 9.79
N PHE A 221 -24.36 -1.56 8.50
CA PHE A 221 -24.90 -0.29 8.02
C PHE A 221 -26.41 -0.33 7.76
N LYS A 222 -27.17 -1.23 8.39
CA LYS A 222 -28.63 -1.35 8.20
C LYS A 222 -29.45 -0.09 8.47
N ILE A 223 -28.93 0.83 9.29
CA ILE A 223 -29.57 2.11 9.62
C ILE A 223 -29.37 3.14 8.52
N GLY A 224 -28.31 2.99 7.69
CA GLY A 224 -27.99 3.86 6.57
C GLY A 224 -26.51 3.91 6.25
N VAL A 225 -26.21 4.16 4.99
CA VAL A 225 -24.85 4.33 4.49
C VAL A 225 -24.65 5.80 4.11
N PRO A 226 -23.55 6.45 4.55
CA PRO A 226 -23.32 7.86 4.23
C PRO A 226 -23.09 8.06 2.72
N LYS A 227 -23.68 9.11 2.15
CA LYS A 227 -23.37 9.56 0.79
C LYS A 227 -22.04 10.32 0.78
N MET A 228 -20.97 9.66 1.19
CA MET A 228 -19.63 10.24 1.23
C MET A 228 -18.89 9.93 -0.06
N PRO A 229 -18.45 10.96 -0.81
CA PRO A 229 -17.67 10.76 -2.03
C PRO A 229 -16.32 10.12 -1.73
N ILE A 230 -15.91 9.19 -2.58
CA ILE A 230 -14.62 8.52 -2.48
C ILE A 230 -14.12 8.11 -3.87
N GLY A 231 -12.83 8.27 -4.11
CA GLY A 231 -12.16 7.68 -5.27
C GLY A 231 -11.91 6.19 -5.04
N VAL A 232 -12.05 5.39 -6.08
CA VAL A 232 -11.78 3.96 -6.03
C VAL A 232 -10.83 3.55 -7.15
N VAL A 233 -10.09 2.47 -6.92
CA VAL A 233 -9.16 1.89 -7.89
C VAL A 233 -9.04 0.37 -7.69
N ASP A 234 -8.89 -0.36 -8.78
CA ASP A 234 -8.66 -1.81 -8.70
C ASP A 234 -7.23 -2.10 -8.18
N VAL A 235 -7.13 -3.09 -7.30
CA VAL A 235 -5.85 -3.51 -6.70
C VAL A 235 -4.82 -3.96 -7.75
N ARG A 236 -5.29 -4.49 -8.88
CA ARG A 236 -4.43 -4.93 -10.00
C ARG A 236 -3.80 -3.74 -10.70
N ASP A 237 -4.57 -2.68 -10.93
CA ASP A 237 -4.07 -1.43 -11.54
C ASP A 237 -3.08 -0.74 -10.60
N VAL A 238 -3.32 -0.76 -9.28
CA VAL A 238 -2.37 -0.24 -8.30
C VAL A 238 -1.08 -1.06 -8.29
N ALA A 239 -1.15 -2.39 -8.41
CA ALA A 239 0.03 -3.24 -8.49
C ALA A 239 0.83 -2.99 -9.78
N ASP A 240 0.14 -2.82 -10.92
CA ASP A 240 0.78 -2.45 -12.19
C ASP A 240 1.42 -1.06 -12.12
N ALA A 241 0.77 -0.07 -11.49
CA ALA A 241 1.35 1.25 -11.25
C ALA A 241 2.63 1.19 -10.41
N HIS A 242 2.67 0.33 -9.37
CA HIS A 242 3.90 0.09 -8.61
C HIS A 242 5.00 -0.52 -9.47
N TYR A 243 4.65 -1.49 -10.31
CA TYR A 243 5.60 -2.11 -11.23
C TYR A 243 6.18 -1.08 -12.20
N GLU A 244 5.33 -0.30 -12.86
CA GLU A 244 5.77 0.77 -13.78
C GLU A 244 6.63 1.82 -13.07
N ALA A 245 6.23 2.26 -11.87
CA ALA A 245 7.03 3.19 -11.08
C ALA A 245 8.44 2.66 -10.74
N ALA A 246 8.56 1.34 -10.55
CA ALA A 246 9.82 0.70 -10.24
C ALA A 246 10.77 0.60 -11.45
N PHE A 247 10.24 0.20 -12.61
CA PHE A 247 11.05 -0.18 -13.77
C PHE A 247 11.13 0.92 -14.85
N ASN A 248 10.23 1.90 -14.83
CA ASN A 248 10.31 3.06 -15.70
C ASN A 248 11.37 4.04 -15.16
N LYS A 249 12.40 4.29 -15.94
CA LYS A 249 13.49 5.21 -15.59
C LYS A 249 13.04 6.68 -15.47
N LYS A 250 11.91 7.04 -16.10
CA LYS A 250 11.37 8.40 -16.04
C LYS A 250 10.43 8.62 -14.86
N ALA A 251 10.05 7.55 -14.14
CA ALA A 251 9.16 7.68 -13.00
C ALA A 251 9.87 8.37 -11.83
N SER A 252 9.30 9.47 -11.36
CA SER A 252 9.81 10.27 -10.24
C SER A 252 8.65 11.00 -9.57
N GLY A 253 8.79 11.33 -8.29
CA GLY A 253 7.76 12.10 -7.59
C GLY A 253 6.61 11.24 -7.06
N ARG A 254 5.42 11.83 -7.04
CA ARG A 254 4.17 11.23 -6.53
C ARG A 254 3.26 10.88 -7.70
N TYR A 255 2.45 9.84 -7.55
CA TYR A 255 1.45 9.43 -8.53
C TYR A 255 0.16 9.03 -7.83
N ILE A 256 -0.93 9.70 -8.17
CA ILE A 256 -2.27 9.31 -7.74
C ILE A 256 -2.72 8.12 -8.58
N THR A 257 -3.24 7.07 -7.93
CA THR A 257 -3.93 5.99 -8.60
C THR A 257 -5.40 5.98 -8.17
N SER A 258 -6.27 6.43 -9.09
CA SER A 258 -7.71 6.49 -8.91
C SER A 258 -8.39 6.26 -10.26
N ALA A 259 -9.35 5.33 -10.33
CA ALA A 259 -10.04 5.00 -11.57
C ALA A 259 -11.25 5.92 -11.78
N TYR A 260 -12.09 6.08 -10.75
CA TYR A 260 -13.27 6.95 -10.79
C TYR A 260 -13.71 7.35 -9.39
N ASN A 261 -14.59 8.36 -9.31
CA ASN A 261 -15.22 8.81 -8.08
C ASN A 261 -16.60 8.17 -7.93
N THR A 262 -16.91 7.71 -6.73
CA THR A 262 -18.19 7.13 -6.34
C THR A 262 -18.57 7.58 -4.93
N SER A 263 -19.52 6.92 -4.28
CA SER A 263 -19.85 7.10 -2.86
C SER A 263 -20.06 5.76 -2.17
N PHE A 264 -19.94 5.73 -0.86
CA PHE A 264 -20.26 4.51 -0.10
C PHE A 264 -21.70 4.06 -0.34
N LEU A 265 -22.63 4.99 -0.51
CA LEU A 265 -24.02 4.68 -0.85
C LEU A 265 -24.14 3.95 -2.21
N GLU A 266 -23.42 4.39 -3.22
CA GLU A 266 -23.44 3.74 -4.55
C GLU A 266 -22.79 2.36 -4.52
N ILE A 267 -21.67 2.20 -3.81
CA ILE A 267 -21.04 0.89 -3.58
C ILE A 267 -22.03 -0.05 -2.89
N SER A 268 -22.75 0.43 -1.86
CA SER A 268 -23.75 -0.37 -1.14
C SER A 268 -24.91 -0.81 -2.04
N LYS A 269 -25.43 0.10 -2.86
CA LYS A 269 -26.49 -0.23 -3.83
C LYS A 269 -26.03 -1.31 -4.82
N LEU A 270 -24.80 -1.19 -5.32
CA LEU A 270 -24.23 -2.19 -6.22
C LEU A 270 -24.10 -3.57 -5.55
N LEU A 271 -23.57 -3.61 -4.32
CA LEU A 271 -23.45 -4.88 -3.57
C LEU A 271 -24.82 -5.53 -3.30
N LEU A 272 -25.81 -4.73 -2.88
CA LEU A 272 -27.17 -5.23 -2.65
C LEU A 272 -27.80 -5.77 -3.94
N SER A 273 -27.59 -5.13 -5.09
CA SER A 273 -28.09 -5.63 -6.37
C SER A 273 -27.50 -6.99 -6.75
N LEU A 274 -26.23 -7.26 -6.38
CA LEU A 274 -25.58 -8.54 -6.64
C LEU A 274 -26.11 -9.66 -5.72
N ILE A 275 -26.50 -9.33 -4.49
CA ILE A 275 -27.08 -10.32 -3.54
C ILE A 275 -28.47 -10.78 -4.03
N HIS A 276 -29.30 -9.87 -4.57
CA HIS A 276 -30.63 -10.23 -5.07
C HIS A 276 -30.65 -10.94 -6.44
N ILE A 277 -29.53 -11.03 -7.14
CA ILE A 277 -29.42 -11.80 -8.40
C ILE A 277 -29.16 -13.29 -8.11
N SER A 278 -28.78 -13.66 -6.88
CA SER A 278 -28.49 -15.03 -6.48
C SER A 278 -29.66 -15.79 -5.84
N GLU A 279 -30.84 -15.16 -5.73
CA GLU A 279 -32.12 -15.78 -5.37
C GLU A 279 -32.97 -16.01 -6.63
#